data_a218e4698a6389cee0873c6194f1bfd0
#
_entry.id   a218e4698a6389cee0873c6194f1bfd0
#
_cell.length_a   1.000
_cell.length_b   1.000
_cell.length_c   1.000
_cell.angle_alpha   90.00
_cell.angle_beta   90.00
_cell.angle_gamma   90.00
#
_symmetry.space_group_name_H-M   'P 1'
#
loop_
_entity.id
_entity.type
_entity.pdbx_description
1 polymer ?
#
loop_
_entity_poly.entity_id
_entity_poly.type
_entity_poly.pdbx_seq_one_letter_code
_entity_poly.pdbx_strand_id
1 'polypeptide(L)'
;GVLQNPQVDAIFALHMAPEIETGKIGIKYGKVHASSAWFQINIHGVSSHGALPHRGIDAILIATKVVEYLQSIISRRIDPREEAVITVGSIHGGNVGNIICDSVEMKGTIRAVSPEIRSMIVDMIHSKLPLFVESLDGTADISTSIGYDSVINNYEKTKQVEENIIDLFGEEALEIIEKPRLDVEDFSYFLQNVEGCFYRLGTRNVEKDTVYELHHPKFNIDEDSLKIGIELQLKNIMELLKK
;
A
#
# COMPACT_ATOMS: atom_id res chain seq x y z
N GLY A 1 4.41 15.09 19.01
CA GLY A 1 4.80 16.51 19.20
C GLY A 1 6.05 16.92 18.41
N VAL A 2 6.65 16.01 17.61
CA VAL A 2 7.91 16.32 16.86
C VAL A 2 7.76 17.40 15.80
N LEU A 3 6.53 17.67 15.33
CA LEU A 3 6.23 18.70 14.33
C LEU A 3 5.79 20.05 14.93
N GLN A 4 5.69 20.18 16.25
CA GLN A 4 5.01 21.31 16.90
C GLN A 4 5.92 22.19 17.77
N ASN A 5 7.05 21.68 18.21
CA ASN A 5 7.93 22.45 19.10
C ASN A 5 9.41 22.17 18.83
N PRO A 6 10.05 22.93 17.94
CA PRO A 6 9.50 24.03 17.14
C PRO A 6 8.51 23.56 16.06
N GLN A 7 7.72 24.48 15.53
CA GLN A 7 6.88 24.24 14.36
C GLN A 7 7.77 23.87 13.17
N VAL A 8 7.41 22.78 12.48
CA VAL A 8 8.11 22.30 11.27
C VAL A 8 7.39 22.82 10.02
N ASP A 9 8.12 23.51 9.15
CA ASP A 9 7.57 24.12 7.93
C ASP A 9 7.67 23.18 6.71
N ALA A 10 8.65 22.29 6.68
CA ALA A 10 8.81 21.29 5.62
C ALA A 10 9.53 20.05 6.12
N ILE A 11 9.30 18.93 5.42
CA ILE A 11 9.92 17.65 5.76
C ILE A 11 10.38 16.91 4.49
N PHE A 12 11.58 16.35 4.54
CA PHE A 12 12.12 15.54 3.46
C PHE A 12 12.56 14.18 3.99
N ALA A 13 12.23 13.13 3.24
CA ALA A 13 12.72 11.79 3.52
C ALA A 13 13.25 11.13 2.24
N LEU A 14 14.26 10.30 2.42
CA LEU A 14 14.76 9.42 1.37
C LEU A 14 14.64 7.95 1.78
N HIS A 15 14.42 7.09 0.81
CA HIS A 15 14.43 5.65 0.99
C HIS A 15 15.37 4.99 -0.02
N MET A 16 16.12 3.98 0.42
CA MET A 16 17.01 3.21 -0.45
C MET A 16 16.21 2.49 -1.53
N ALA A 17 16.72 2.52 -2.76
CA ALA A 17 16.06 1.98 -3.95
C ALA A 17 17.02 1.03 -4.71
N PRO A 18 16.97 -0.29 -4.42
CA PRO A 18 17.81 -1.26 -5.10
C PRO A 18 17.43 -1.48 -6.57
N GLU A 19 16.29 -0.96 -7.00
CA GLU A 19 15.88 -0.93 -8.41
C GLU A 19 16.49 0.24 -9.20
N ILE A 20 17.02 1.28 -8.52
CA ILE A 20 17.64 2.45 -9.13
C ILE A 20 19.16 2.35 -8.97
N GLU A 21 19.91 2.67 -10.02
CA GLU A 21 21.38 2.64 -10.00
C GLU A 21 21.95 3.67 -9.03
N THR A 22 23.05 3.32 -8.36
CA THR A 22 23.84 4.26 -7.56
C THR A 22 24.26 5.45 -8.42
N GLY A 23 24.06 6.66 -7.88
CA GLY A 23 24.28 7.90 -8.63
C GLY A 23 22.99 8.53 -9.13
N LYS A 24 21.89 7.80 -9.15
CA LYS A 24 20.57 8.32 -9.53
C LYS A 24 19.65 8.51 -8.35
N ILE A 25 18.73 9.46 -8.45
CA ILE A 25 17.71 9.75 -7.47
C ILE A 25 16.34 9.77 -8.16
N GLY A 26 15.45 8.91 -7.68
CA GLY A 26 14.08 8.81 -8.17
C GLY A 26 13.14 9.74 -7.43
N ILE A 27 12.41 10.58 -8.15
CA ILE A 27 11.34 11.42 -7.60
C ILE A 27 10.02 11.13 -8.28
N LYS A 28 8.94 11.42 -7.57
CA LYS A 28 7.59 11.34 -8.11
C LYS A 28 6.74 12.49 -7.59
N TYR A 29 6.09 13.20 -8.50
CA TYR A 29 5.09 14.21 -8.16
C TYR A 29 3.78 13.57 -7.71
N GLY A 30 3.17 14.13 -6.66
CA GLY A 30 1.88 13.66 -6.16
C GLY A 30 1.95 12.30 -5.49
N LYS A 31 1.07 11.39 -5.86
CA LYS A 31 0.90 10.07 -5.21
C LYS A 31 2.09 9.14 -5.46
N VAL A 32 2.81 8.75 -4.39
CA VAL A 32 4.04 7.95 -4.44
C VAL A 32 3.81 6.52 -3.98
N HIS A 33 3.18 6.32 -2.79
CA HIS A 33 2.84 5.02 -2.22
C HIS A 33 1.35 4.91 -1.94
N ALA A 34 0.85 3.67 -1.95
CA ALA A 34 -0.54 3.39 -1.66
C ALA A 34 -0.88 3.52 -0.17
N SER A 35 -2.16 3.69 0.10
CA SER A 35 -2.77 3.49 1.41
C SER A 35 -3.14 2.02 1.62
N SER A 36 -3.35 1.61 2.87
CA SER A 36 -3.69 0.24 3.22
C SER A 36 -4.86 0.11 4.17
N ALA A 37 -5.54 -1.03 4.09
CA ALA A 37 -6.42 -1.55 5.12
C ALA A 37 -6.33 -3.08 5.14
N TRP A 38 -6.66 -3.69 6.28
CA TRP A 38 -6.84 -5.13 6.43
C TRP A 38 -8.30 -5.42 6.69
N PHE A 39 -8.74 -6.59 6.28
CA PHE A 39 -10.07 -7.10 6.62
C PHE A 39 -10.01 -8.53 7.13
N GLN A 40 -10.95 -8.85 8.00
CA GLN A 40 -11.31 -10.21 8.37
C GLN A 40 -12.82 -10.34 8.19
N ILE A 41 -13.23 -11.41 7.53
CA ILE A 41 -14.64 -11.76 7.27
C ILE A 41 -14.85 -13.17 7.84
N ASN A 42 -15.79 -13.30 8.75
CA ASN A 42 -16.23 -14.58 9.28
C ASN A 42 -17.62 -14.86 8.70
N ILE A 43 -17.74 -15.88 7.86
CA ILE A 43 -18.98 -16.31 7.23
C ILE A 43 -19.58 -17.42 8.08
N HIS A 44 -20.86 -17.30 8.38
CA HIS A 44 -21.61 -18.29 9.14
C HIS A 44 -22.72 -18.89 8.30
N GLY A 45 -22.80 -20.22 8.34
CA GLY A 45 -23.80 -21.04 7.72
C GLY A 45 -24.44 -22.01 8.73
N VAL A 46 -24.91 -23.15 8.26
CA VAL A 46 -25.51 -24.21 9.08
C VAL A 46 -24.98 -25.56 8.66
N SER A 47 -24.40 -26.30 9.60
CA SER A 47 -23.86 -27.63 9.35
C SER A 47 -24.95 -28.65 9.02
N SER A 48 -24.67 -29.58 8.10
CA SER A 48 -25.56 -30.69 7.79
C SER A 48 -24.76 -31.85 7.18
N HIS A 49 -25.41 -33.00 7.03
CA HIS A 49 -24.82 -34.13 6.35
C HIS A 49 -24.60 -33.80 4.85
N GLY A 50 -23.42 -34.07 4.29
CA GLY A 50 -23.08 -33.72 2.90
C GLY A 50 -24.02 -34.28 1.84
N ALA A 51 -24.73 -35.41 2.13
CA ALA A 51 -25.78 -35.96 1.27
C ALA A 51 -27.17 -35.30 1.46
N LEU A 52 -27.32 -34.38 2.43
CA LEU A 52 -28.56 -33.65 2.75
C LEU A 52 -28.31 -32.14 2.74
N PRO A 53 -27.73 -31.55 1.67
CA PRO A 53 -27.30 -30.14 1.65
C PRO A 53 -28.46 -29.16 1.83
N HIS A 54 -29.69 -29.54 1.45
CA HIS A 54 -30.89 -28.72 1.62
C HIS A 54 -31.30 -28.46 3.11
N ARG A 55 -30.61 -29.12 4.06
CA ARG A 55 -30.80 -28.92 5.51
C ARG A 55 -29.74 -28.05 6.17
N GLY A 56 -28.77 -27.62 5.38
CA GLY A 56 -27.67 -26.76 5.83
C GLY A 56 -27.55 -25.50 5.01
N ILE A 57 -26.59 -24.66 5.40
CA ILE A 57 -26.16 -23.46 4.68
C ILE A 57 -24.65 -23.57 4.55
N ASP A 58 -24.15 -23.72 3.31
CA ASP A 58 -22.76 -24.04 3.03
C ASP A 58 -21.86 -22.78 3.08
N ALA A 59 -21.18 -22.60 4.19
CA ALA A 59 -20.27 -21.46 4.38
C ALA A 59 -19.07 -21.48 3.40
N ILE A 60 -18.61 -22.66 2.95
CA ILE A 60 -17.54 -22.75 1.95
C ILE A 60 -18.05 -22.25 0.59
N LEU A 61 -19.24 -22.66 0.17
CA LEU A 61 -19.82 -22.18 -1.07
C LEU A 61 -20.01 -20.65 -1.04
N ILE A 62 -20.52 -20.12 0.07
CA ILE A 62 -20.67 -18.67 0.25
C ILE A 62 -19.30 -17.98 0.18
N ALA A 63 -18.27 -18.51 0.86
CA ALA A 63 -16.92 -17.92 0.84
C ALA A 63 -16.35 -17.83 -0.59
N THR A 64 -16.55 -18.83 -1.44
CA THR A 64 -16.12 -18.74 -2.85
C THR A 64 -16.79 -17.58 -3.60
N LYS A 65 -18.10 -17.36 -3.35
CA LYS A 65 -18.86 -16.25 -3.94
C LYS A 65 -18.43 -14.89 -3.37
N VAL A 66 -18.04 -14.84 -2.09
CA VAL A 66 -17.49 -13.63 -1.47
C VAL A 66 -16.16 -13.23 -2.12
N VAL A 67 -15.27 -14.19 -2.43
CA VAL A 67 -14.04 -13.90 -3.19
C VAL A 67 -14.36 -13.26 -4.54
N GLU A 68 -15.27 -13.83 -5.32
CA GLU A 68 -15.71 -13.29 -6.61
C GLU A 68 -16.31 -11.88 -6.46
N TYR A 69 -17.14 -11.68 -5.44
CA TYR A 69 -17.74 -10.38 -5.13
C TYR A 69 -16.68 -9.33 -4.81
N LEU A 70 -15.70 -9.62 -3.96
CA LEU A 70 -14.61 -8.71 -3.61
C LEU A 70 -13.81 -8.30 -4.87
N GLN A 71 -13.49 -9.24 -5.76
CA GLN A 71 -12.83 -8.92 -7.04
C GLN A 71 -13.72 -8.06 -7.96
N SER A 72 -15.03 -8.25 -7.88
CA SER A 72 -15.98 -7.44 -8.66
C SER A 72 -16.03 -5.98 -8.20
N ILE A 73 -15.74 -5.68 -6.95
CA ILE A 73 -15.60 -4.31 -6.46
C ILE A 73 -14.51 -3.59 -7.27
N ILE A 74 -13.31 -4.17 -7.35
CA ILE A 74 -12.21 -3.57 -8.12
C ILE A 74 -12.58 -3.42 -9.59
N SER A 75 -13.07 -4.49 -10.21
CA SER A 75 -13.27 -4.51 -11.67
C SER A 75 -14.51 -3.75 -12.15
N ARG A 76 -15.50 -3.46 -11.27
CA ARG A 76 -16.82 -2.93 -11.67
C ARG A 76 -17.27 -1.70 -10.89
N ARG A 77 -16.58 -1.31 -9.81
CA ARG A 77 -16.97 -0.18 -8.97
C ARG A 77 -15.90 0.89 -8.86
N ILE A 78 -14.64 0.53 -9.14
CA ILE A 78 -13.52 1.45 -9.16
C ILE A 78 -13.30 1.91 -10.61
N ASP A 79 -12.98 3.19 -10.82
CA ASP A 79 -12.56 3.69 -12.12
C ASP A 79 -11.32 2.90 -12.57
N PRO A 80 -11.29 2.31 -13.77
CA PRO A 80 -10.15 1.49 -14.22
C PRO A 80 -8.83 2.26 -14.36
N ARG A 81 -8.85 3.58 -14.21
CA ARG A 81 -7.66 4.45 -14.15
C ARG A 81 -7.09 4.60 -12.75
N GLU A 82 -7.83 4.17 -11.72
CA GLU A 82 -7.37 4.19 -10.33
C GLU A 82 -6.65 2.89 -9.98
N GLU A 83 -5.51 3.02 -9.29
CA GLU A 83 -4.73 1.87 -8.84
C GLU A 83 -5.24 1.38 -7.48
N ALA A 84 -5.89 0.23 -7.48
CA ALA A 84 -6.36 -0.44 -6.27
C ALA A 84 -6.34 -1.96 -6.43
N VAL A 85 -6.14 -2.66 -5.31
CA VAL A 85 -6.18 -4.13 -5.25
C VAL A 85 -6.80 -4.61 -3.93
N ILE A 86 -7.62 -5.67 -4.02
CA ILE A 86 -8.09 -6.46 -2.88
C ILE A 86 -7.45 -7.83 -2.99
N THR A 87 -6.74 -8.24 -1.96
CA THR A 87 -6.15 -9.58 -1.86
C THR A 87 -6.78 -10.34 -0.71
N VAL A 88 -7.35 -11.51 -1.00
CA VAL A 88 -7.69 -12.51 0.01
C VAL A 88 -6.49 -13.42 0.18
N GLY A 89 -5.75 -13.24 1.27
CA GLY A 89 -4.50 -13.95 1.52
C GLY A 89 -4.68 -15.25 2.31
N SER A 90 -5.86 -15.44 2.94
CA SER A 90 -6.12 -16.60 3.79
C SER A 90 -7.61 -16.92 3.80
N ILE A 91 -7.93 -18.23 3.67
CA ILE A 91 -9.29 -18.78 3.80
C ILE A 91 -9.17 -20.08 4.60
N HIS A 92 -9.93 -20.19 5.69
CA HIS A 92 -9.98 -21.39 6.53
C HIS A 92 -11.42 -21.77 6.84
N GLY A 93 -11.77 -23.04 6.57
CA GLY A 93 -13.09 -23.59 6.87
C GLY A 93 -13.18 -25.07 6.58
N GLY A 94 -14.13 -25.75 7.25
CA GLY A 94 -14.37 -27.20 7.10
C GLY A 94 -13.39 -28.06 7.89
N ASN A 95 -13.91 -29.20 8.40
CA ASN A 95 -13.13 -30.17 9.16
C ASN A 95 -13.12 -31.54 8.51
N VAL A 96 -14.24 -31.99 7.92
CA VAL A 96 -14.41 -33.32 7.34
C VAL A 96 -15.23 -33.26 6.04
N GLY A 97 -14.87 -34.06 5.06
CA GLY A 97 -15.38 -33.97 3.70
C GLY A 97 -16.84 -34.41 3.48
N ASN A 98 -17.51 -34.99 4.47
CA ASN A 98 -18.90 -35.43 4.39
C ASN A 98 -19.89 -34.60 5.23
N ILE A 99 -19.45 -33.43 5.73
CA ILE A 99 -20.27 -32.49 6.50
C ILE A 99 -20.23 -31.11 5.82
N ILE A 100 -21.38 -30.51 5.61
CA ILE A 100 -21.50 -29.11 5.16
C ILE A 100 -20.87 -28.20 6.22
N CYS A 101 -19.97 -27.35 5.79
CA CYS A 101 -19.26 -26.43 6.68
C CYS A 101 -20.16 -25.28 7.10
N ASP A 102 -20.16 -24.98 8.40
CA ASP A 102 -20.95 -23.91 9.00
C ASP A 102 -20.16 -22.63 9.28
N SER A 103 -18.85 -22.62 9.09
CA SER A 103 -18.04 -21.42 9.36
C SER A 103 -16.79 -21.36 8.48
N VAL A 104 -16.53 -20.16 7.89
CA VAL A 104 -15.29 -19.86 7.15
C VAL A 104 -14.74 -18.52 7.59
N GLU A 105 -13.46 -18.49 7.97
CA GLU A 105 -12.68 -17.28 8.20
C GLU A 105 -11.92 -16.92 6.94
N MET A 106 -12.00 -15.64 6.54
CA MET A 106 -11.22 -15.06 5.44
C MET A 106 -10.46 -13.84 5.95
N LYS A 107 -9.19 -13.69 5.55
CA LYS A 107 -8.36 -12.52 5.85
C LYS A 107 -7.71 -11.98 4.59
N GLY A 108 -7.60 -10.66 4.53
CA GLY A 108 -7.00 -10.04 3.37
C GLY A 108 -6.61 -8.58 3.57
N THR A 109 -6.14 -7.98 2.49
CA THR A 109 -5.67 -6.60 2.45
C THR A 109 -6.32 -5.82 1.32
N ILE A 110 -6.46 -4.53 1.54
CA ILE A 110 -6.85 -3.53 0.55
C ILE A 110 -5.66 -2.59 0.38
N ARG A 111 -5.29 -2.31 -0.86
CA ARG A 111 -4.32 -1.30 -1.24
C ARG A 111 -4.97 -0.36 -2.25
N ALA A 112 -4.82 0.93 -2.06
CA ALA A 112 -5.29 1.92 -3.04
C ALA A 112 -4.39 3.14 -3.00
N VAL A 113 -4.02 3.64 -4.17
CA VAL A 113 -3.19 4.85 -4.28
C VAL A 113 -3.96 6.09 -3.83
N SER A 114 -5.29 6.12 -4.00
CA SER A 114 -6.18 7.15 -3.44
C SER A 114 -6.76 6.69 -2.10
N PRO A 115 -6.62 7.48 -1.01
CA PRO A 115 -7.26 7.20 0.27
C PRO A 115 -8.80 7.15 0.17
N GLU A 116 -9.38 7.93 -0.74
CA GLU A 116 -10.82 7.97 -1.02
C GLU A 116 -11.29 6.64 -1.61
N ILE A 117 -10.53 6.07 -2.54
CA ILE A 117 -10.81 4.75 -3.11
C ILE A 117 -10.71 3.66 -2.05
N ARG A 118 -9.67 3.70 -1.18
CA ARG A 118 -9.58 2.78 -0.04
C ARG A 118 -10.83 2.86 0.83
N SER A 119 -11.24 4.07 1.21
CA SER A 119 -12.42 4.29 2.05
C SER A 119 -13.69 3.78 1.37
N MET A 120 -13.88 4.05 0.09
CA MET A 120 -15.01 3.54 -0.69
C MET A 120 -15.06 2.01 -0.71
N ILE A 121 -13.91 1.35 -0.88
CA ILE A 121 -13.83 -0.13 -0.86
C ILE A 121 -14.24 -0.65 0.53
N VAL A 122 -13.69 -0.07 1.61
CA VAL A 122 -14.03 -0.44 2.99
C VAL A 122 -15.53 -0.27 3.26
N ASP A 123 -16.11 0.87 2.87
CA ASP A 123 -17.54 1.15 3.01
C ASP A 123 -18.42 0.15 2.24
N MET A 124 -18.01 -0.24 1.03
CA MET A 124 -18.72 -1.26 0.26
C MET A 124 -18.66 -2.64 0.93
N ILE A 125 -17.50 -3.02 1.48
CA ILE A 125 -17.35 -4.27 2.21
C ILE A 125 -18.31 -4.28 3.42
N HIS A 126 -18.36 -3.21 4.21
CA HIS A 126 -19.24 -3.15 5.38
C HIS A 126 -20.72 -3.03 5.05
N SER A 127 -21.09 -2.28 4.01
CA SER A 127 -22.49 -1.99 3.69
C SER A 127 -23.15 -3.00 2.75
N LYS A 128 -22.39 -3.62 1.84
CA LYS A 128 -22.94 -4.46 0.76
C LYS A 128 -22.66 -5.94 0.94
N LEU A 129 -21.50 -6.29 1.50
CA LEU A 129 -21.13 -7.70 1.63
C LEU A 129 -22.06 -8.48 2.58
N PRO A 130 -22.50 -7.95 3.75
CA PRO A 130 -23.45 -8.66 4.57
C PRO A 130 -24.77 -8.96 3.84
N LEU A 131 -25.31 -8.02 3.08
CA LEU A 131 -26.52 -8.20 2.27
C LEU A 131 -26.32 -9.25 1.16
N PHE A 132 -25.11 -9.29 0.58
CA PHE A 132 -24.76 -10.30 -0.40
C PHE A 132 -24.74 -11.71 0.22
N VAL A 133 -24.12 -11.87 1.39
CA VAL A 133 -24.06 -13.13 2.13
C VAL A 133 -25.47 -13.55 2.58
N GLU A 134 -26.29 -12.61 3.04
CA GLU A 134 -27.70 -12.87 3.43
C GLU A 134 -28.54 -13.35 2.25
N SER A 135 -28.29 -12.87 1.03
CA SER A 135 -28.95 -13.36 -0.19
C SER A 135 -28.63 -14.83 -0.52
N LEU A 136 -27.67 -15.43 0.17
CA LEU A 136 -27.26 -16.83 0.11
C LEU A 136 -27.62 -17.59 1.39
N ASP A 137 -28.54 -17.05 2.18
CA ASP A 137 -29.05 -17.56 3.47
C ASP A 137 -28.00 -17.62 4.60
N GLY A 138 -26.78 -17.09 4.41
CA GLY A 138 -25.73 -17.01 5.43
C GLY A 138 -25.72 -15.68 6.17
N THR A 139 -24.80 -15.56 7.14
CA THR A 139 -24.46 -14.28 7.78
C THR A 139 -22.96 -14.04 7.78
N ALA A 140 -22.53 -12.79 7.94
CA ALA A 140 -21.11 -12.45 7.98
C ALA A 140 -20.82 -11.40 9.05
N ASP A 141 -19.77 -11.66 9.85
CA ASP A 141 -19.13 -10.66 10.71
C ASP A 141 -17.91 -10.11 10.00
N ILE A 142 -17.80 -8.78 9.93
CA ILE A 142 -16.74 -8.08 9.20
C ILE A 142 -16.03 -7.15 10.15
N SER A 143 -14.70 -7.26 10.19
CA SER A 143 -13.83 -6.28 10.83
C SER A 143 -12.79 -5.77 9.85
N THR A 144 -12.48 -4.49 9.97
CA THR A 144 -11.41 -3.85 9.19
C THR A 144 -10.51 -3.02 10.10
N SER A 145 -9.23 -2.94 9.75
CA SER A 145 -8.28 -2.02 10.37
C SER A 145 -7.61 -1.19 9.29
N ILE A 146 -7.61 0.13 9.52
CA ILE A 146 -6.93 1.07 8.63
C ILE A 146 -5.44 1.05 8.97
N GLY A 147 -4.61 0.91 7.95
CA GLY A 147 -3.16 0.99 8.06
C GLY A 147 -2.63 2.36 7.62
N TYR A 148 -1.46 2.37 7.00
CA TYR A 148 -0.85 3.60 6.53
C TYR A 148 -1.70 4.28 5.47
N ASP A 149 -1.60 5.60 5.42
CA ASP A 149 -2.20 6.40 4.36
C ASP A 149 -1.28 6.47 3.14
N SER A 150 -1.73 7.10 2.05
CA SER A 150 -0.90 7.30 0.86
C SER A 150 0.19 8.33 1.12
N VAL A 151 1.40 8.06 0.62
CA VAL A 151 2.43 9.10 0.51
C VAL A 151 2.09 9.98 -0.69
N ILE A 152 1.81 11.25 -0.42
CA ILE A 152 1.50 12.25 -1.45
C ILE A 152 2.47 13.40 -1.31
N ASN A 153 3.41 13.49 -2.23
CA ASN A 153 4.40 14.56 -2.28
C ASN A 153 3.76 15.91 -2.62
N ASN A 154 4.17 16.95 -1.89
CA ASN A 154 3.86 18.33 -2.25
C ASN A 154 4.59 18.72 -3.54
N TYR A 155 3.88 19.39 -4.46
CA TYR A 155 4.43 19.75 -5.77
C TYR A 155 5.68 20.64 -5.67
N GLU A 156 5.60 21.73 -4.88
CA GLU A 156 6.69 22.70 -4.76
C GLU A 156 7.93 22.10 -4.07
N LYS A 157 7.72 21.23 -3.05
CA LYS A 157 8.82 20.52 -2.39
C LYS A 157 9.47 19.48 -3.29
N THR A 158 8.68 18.81 -4.14
CA THR A 158 9.21 17.86 -5.14
C THR A 158 10.03 18.61 -6.18
N LYS A 159 9.51 19.75 -6.66
CA LYS A 159 10.22 20.60 -7.62
C LYS A 159 11.54 21.13 -7.04
N GLN A 160 11.56 21.55 -5.78
CA GLN A 160 12.79 21.94 -5.09
C GLN A 160 13.81 20.81 -5.07
N VAL A 161 13.38 19.56 -4.76
CA VAL A 161 14.26 18.38 -4.78
C VAL A 161 14.80 18.12 -6.18
N GLU A 162 13.96 18.19 -7.22
CA GLU A 162 14.35 18.07 -8.62
C GLU A 162 15.44 19.06 -9.00
N GLU A 163 15.20 20.36 -8.74
CA GLU A 163 16.16 21.43 -9.02
C GLU A 163 17.50 21.21 -8.29
N ASN A 164 17.44 20.77 -7.03
CA ASN A 164 18.63 20.48 -6.23
C ASN A 164 19.41 19.25 -6.74
N ILE A 165 18.73 18.22 -7.24
CA ILE A 165 19.37 17.06 -7.87
C ILE A 165 20.16 17.49 -9.12
N ILE A 166 19.50 18.27 -9.97
CA ILE A 166 20.12 18.78 -11.22
C ILE A 166 21.33 19.68 -10.91
N ASP A 167 21.19 20.56 -9.93
CA ASP A 167 22.26 21.49 -9.53
C ASP A 167 23.50 20.77 -8.94
N LEU A 168 23.29 19.69 -8.17
CA LEU A 168 24.37 18.95 -7.52
C LEU A 168 25.03 17.89 -8.41
N PHE A 169 24.19 17.18 -9.19
CA PHE A 169 24.62 15.92 -9.81
C PHE A 169 24.37 15.87 -11.32
N GLY A 170 23.70 16.87 -11.92
CA GLY A 170 23.33 16.89 -13.33
C GLY A 170 21.98 16.22 -13.63
N GLU A 171 21.47 16.46 -14.85
CA GLU A 171 20.17 15.91 -15.30
C GLU A 171 20.17 14.37 -15.36
N GLU A 172 21.31 13.77 -15.62
CA GLU A 172 21.48 12.32 -15.71
C GLU A 172 21.30 11.59 -14.37
N ALA A 173 21.43 12.31 -13.25
CA ALA A 173 21.18 11.76 -11.92
C ALA A 173 19.68 11.75 -11.56
N LEU A 174 18.84 12.47 -12.30
CA LEU A 174 17.42 12.55 -12.05
C LEU A 174 16.67 11.41 -12.75
N GLU A 175 15.82 10.71 -11.99
CA GLU A 175 14.86 9.73 -12.51
C GLU A 175 13.44 10.12 -12.12
N ILE A 176 12.59 10.44 -13.08
CA ILE A 176 11.17 10.71 -12.85
C ILE A 176 10.41 9.38 -12.81
N ILE A 177 9.88 9.03 -11.65
CA ILE A 177 9.08 7.81 -11.46
C ILE A 177 7.66 8.06 -11.94
N GLU A 178 7.23 7.33 -12.97
CA GLU A 178 5.91 7.53 -13.58
C GLU A 178 4.77 6.92 -12.74
N LYS A 179 4.96 5.69 -12.26
CA LYS A 179 3.91 4.90 -11.57
C LYS A 179 4.08 4.93 -10.06
N PRO A 180 2.98 5.07 -9.28
CA PRO A 180 3.04 4.92 -7.85
C PRO A 180 3.33 3.45 -7.46
N ARG A 181 3.83 3.26 -6.25
CA ARG A 181 4.03 1.93 -5.66
C ARG A 181 2.78 1.51 -4.88
N LEU A 182 2.52 0.21 -4.84
CA LEU A 182 1.40 -0.35 -4.06
C LEU A 182 1.83 -0.85 -2.65
N ASP A 183 3.11 -0.75 -2.30
CA ASP A 183 3.59 -0.85 -0.93
C ASP A 183 3.22 0.41 -0.14
N VAL A 184 3.49 0.40 1.15
CA VAL A 184 3.09 1.46 2.08
C VAL A 184 4.29 2.02 2.81
N GLU A 185 4.16 3.27 3.28
CA GLU A 185 5.25 4.00 3.91
C GLU A 185 4.69 4.89 5.04
N ASP A 186 5.27 4.81 6.24
CA ASP A 186 4.77 5.55 7.41
C ASP A 186 5.07 7.05 7.36
N PHE A 187 5.98 7.48 6.49
CA PHE A 187 6.20 8.89 6.22
C PHE A 187 4.92 9.63 5.75
N SER A 188 3.93 8.88 5.28
CA SER A 188 2.59 9.40 4.95
C SER A 188 1.97 10.20 6.10
N TYR A 189 2.18 9.79 7.36
CA TYR A 189 1.63 10.50 8.53
C TYR A 189 2.26 11.87 8.74
N PHE A 190 3.52 12.05 8.37
CA PHE A 190 4.16 13.35 8.40
C PHE A 190 3.59 14.27 7.32
N LEU A 191 3.43 13.75 6.11
CA LEU A 191 2.92 14.51 4.97
C LEU A 191 1.44 14.94 5.08
N GLN A 192 0.67 14.31 5.96
CA GLN A 192 -0.67 14.78 6.30
C GLN A 192 -0.68 16.09 7.10
N ASN A 193 0.44 16.45 7.72
CA ASN A 193 0.54 17.57 8.64
C ASN A 193 1.51 18.64 8.17
N VAL A 194 2.48 18.30 7.34
CA VAL A 194 3.56 19.19 6.89
C VAL A 194 3.84 18.94 5.42
N GLU A 195 4.04 19.99 4.66
CA GLU A 195 4.47 19.88 3.26
C GLU A 195 5.83 19.21 3.16
N GLY A 196 6.01 18.31 2.20
CA GLY A 196 7.27 17.62 2.06
C GLY A 196 7.40 16.81 0.80
N CYS A 197 8.55 16.14 0.69
CA CYS A 197 8.86 15.25 -0.41
C CYS A 197 9.57 14.00 0.10
N PHE A 198 9.04 12.87 -0.30
CA PHE A 198 9.67 11.56 -0.19
C PHE A 198 10.29 11.20 -1.54
N TYR A 199 11.55 10.79 -1.56
CA TYR A 199 12.24 10.42 -2.77
C TYR A 199 13.11 9.17 -2.60
N ARG A 200 13.54 8.61 -3.72
CA ARG A 200 14.21 7.31 -3.80
C ARG A 200 15.69 7.52 -4.11
N LEU A 201 16.57 6.98 -3.26
CA LEU A 201 18.01 7.03 -3.48
C LEU A 201 18.48 5.71 -4.10
N GLY A 202 19.04 5.77 -5.30
CA GLY A 202 19.58 4.62 -6.00
C GLY A 202 20.75 3.99 -5.25
N THR A 203 20.68 2.67 -5.08
CA THR A 203 21.69 1.88 -4.35
C THR A 203 22.14 0.64 -5.11
N ARG A 204 21.66 0.48 -6.35
CA ARG A 204 21.98 -0.66 -7.19
C ARG A 204 23.40 -0.51 -7.79
N ASN A 205 24.22 -1.52 -7.58
CA ASN A 205 25.50 -1.65 -8.25
C ASN A 205 25.80 -3.13 -8.54
N VAL A 206 25.86 -3.48 -9.83
CA VAL A 206 26.09 -4.86 -10.27
C VAL A 206 27.50 -5.33 -9.92
N GLU A 207 28.49 -4.46 -10.02
CA GLU A 207 29.90 -4.80 -9.73
C GLU A 207 30.14 -5.07 -8.25
N LYS A 208 29.35 -4.42 -7.36
CA LYS A 208 29.41 -4.59 -5.90
C LYS A 208 28.38 -5.60 -5.35
N ASP A 209 27.66 -6.31 -6.22
CA ASP A 209 26.60 -7.27 -5.88
C ASP A 209 25.47 -6.68 -4.97
N THR A 210 25.16 -5.38 -5.12
CA THR A 210 24.06 -4.72 -4.40
C THR A 210 22.82 -4.65 -5.28
N VAL A 211 22.32 -5.82 -5.71
CA VAL A 211 21.26 -5.99 -6.70
C VAL A 211 19.98 -6.61 -6.13
N TYR A 212 19.99 -6.98 -4.87
CA TYR A 212 18.89 -7.68 -4.22
C TYR A 212 17.81 -6.69 -3.77
N GLU A 213 16.54 -7.10 -3.93
CA GLU A 213 15.36 -6.33 -3.54
C GLU A 213 15.30 -6.08 -2.02
N LEU A 214 14.53 -5.08 -1.62
CA LEU A 214 14.22 -4.81 -0.21
C LEU A 214 13.65 -6.06 0.47
N HIS A 215 14.02 -6.28 1.73
CA HIS A 215 13.65 -7.45 2.54
C HIS A 215 14.23 -8.79 2.08
N HIS A 216 15.02 -8.84 1.01
CA HIS A 216 15.76 -10.04 0.65
C HIS A 216 16.88 -10.31 1.67
N PRO A 217 17.16 -11.58 2.08
CA PRO A 217 18.21 -11.89 3.08
C PRO A 217 19.63 -11.42 2.70
N LYS A 218 19.88 -11.20 1.39
CA LYS A 218 21.15 -10.67 0.89
C LYS A 218 21.08 -9.19 0.54
N PHE A 219 19.99 -8.50 0.92
CA PHE A 219 19.90 -7.08 0.65
C PHE A 219 21.10 -6.33 1.21
N ASN A 220 21.71 -5.52 0.38
CA ASN A 220 22.80 -4.62 0.73
C ASN A 220 22.74 -3.40 -0.20
N ILE A 221 23.43 -2.34 0.16
CA ILE A 221 23.50 -1.10 -0.60
C ILE A 221 24.92 -0.82 -1.10
N ASP A 222 25.03 -0.12 -2.20
CA ASP A 222 26.29 0.53 -2.55
C ASP A 222 26.48 1.75 -1.62
N GLU A 223 27.49 1.71 -0.77
CA GLU A 223 27.76 2.76 0.23
C GLU A 223 28.10 4.12 -0.38
N ASP A 224 28.51 4.18 -1.66
CA ASP A 224 28.71 5.45 -2.35
C ASP A 224 27.41 6.28 -2.45
N SER A 225 26.25 5.62 -2.39
CA SER A 225 24.95 6.29 -2.33
C SER A 225 24.76 7.14 -1.09
N LEU A 226 25.37 6.77 0.05
CA LEU A 226 25.23 7.49 1.32
C LEU A 226 25.71 8.95 1.21
N LYS A 227 26.82 9.17 0.52
CA LYS A 227 27.35 10.52 0.27
C LYS A 227 26.35 11.36 -0.52
N ILE A 228 25.81 10.81 -1.59
CA ILE A 228 24.83 11.47 -2.46
C ILE A 228 23.58 11.84 -1.65
N GLY A 229 23.07 10.90 -0.85
CA GLY A 229 21.91 11.14 0.02
C GLY A 229 22.14 12.28 1.03
N ILE A 230 23.31 12.30 1.67
CA ILE A 230 23.69 13.36 2.65
C ILE A 230 23.77 14.72 1.94
N GLU A 231 24.48 14.81 0.80
CA GLU A 231 24.63 16.05 0.04
C GLU A 231 23.28 16.62 -0.38
N LEU A 232 22.38 15.78 -0.90
CA LEU A 232 21.04 16.21 -1.29
C LEU A 232 20.18 16.66 -0.09
N GLN A 233 20.21 15.92 1.01
CA GLN A 233 19.47 16.31 2.24
C GLN A 233 19.96 17.66 2.77
N LEU A 234 21.27 17.87 2.83
CA LEU A 234 21.84 19.15 3.24
C LEU A 234 21.42 20.28 2.30
N LYS A 235 21.47 20.07 0.98
CA LYS A 235 21.05 21.06 -0.02
C LYS A 235 19.57 21.41 0.14
N ASN A 236 18.69 20.43 0.32
CA ASN A 236 17.26 20.64 0.53
C ASN A 236 16.98 21.55 1.75
N ILE A 237 17.70 21.32 2.86
CA ILE A 237 17.55 22.12 4.08
C ILE A 237 18.12 23.54 3.86
N MET A 238 19.30 23.65 3.27
CA MET A 238 19.95 24.94 3.05
C MET A 238 19.14 25.87 2.14
N GLU A 239 18.45 25.33 1.12
CA GLU A 239 17.57 26.12 0.24
C GLU A 239 16.34 26.65 0.98
N LEU A 240 15.77 25.90 1.92
CA LEU A 240 14.67 26.38 2.76
C LEU A 240 15.10 27.51 3.71
N LEU A 241 16.33 27.44 4.23
CA LEU A 241 16.85 28.42 5.18
C LEU A 241 17.30 29.74 4.54
N LYS A 242 17.37 29.82 3.21
CA LYS A 242 17.68 31.05 2.47
C LYS A 242 16.51 32.05 2.40
N LYS A 243 15.33 31.62 2.82
CA LYS A 243 14.13 32.47 2.88
C LYS A 243 14.03 33.15 4.23
#